data_abe356d32381fc2eb32895a4454c07ba
#
_entry.id   abe356d32381fc2eb32895a4454c07ba
#
_cell.length_a   1.000
_cell.length_b   1.000
_cell.length_c   1.000
_cell.angle_alpha   90.00
_cell.angle_beta   90.00
_cell.angle_gamma   90.00
#
_symmetry.space_group_name_H-M   'P 1'
#
loop_
_entity.id
_entity.type
_entity.pdbx_description
1 polymer ?
#
loop_
_entity_poly.entity_id
_entity_poly.type
_entity_poly.pdbx_seq_one_letter_code
_entity_poly.pdbx_strand_id
1 'polypeptide(L)'
;MTSINKKKIALEEKYKQEKLRNKAMKIGVTIKSPETVFLSEDTKFGKNVVINPYVVIGKKTRIGNNVEIFPFTHIEKATLEANVNVGPFSRIRPGTILSQGSRVGNFVEVKKSKIGKNSKINHLSYVGDANVGKNVNIGAGTITCNYDGKKKNKTKILDGAFIGSNTALVAPIKIGKKSVVGAGSALTKNVKN
;
A
#
# COMPACT_ATOMS: atom_id res chain seq x y z
N MET A 1 22.22 -13.17 -25.55
CA MET A 1 22.94 -12.38 -24.53
C MET A 1 24.03 -13.24 -23.94
N THR A 2 25.29 -12.86 -24.09
CA THR A 2 26.45 -13.64 -23.64
C THR A 2 26.56 -13.64 -22.10
N SER A 3 27.21 -14.64 -21.51
CA SER A 3 27.46 -14.76 -20.04
C SER A 3 28.18 -13.51 -19.48
N ILE A 4 29.11 -12.93 -20.24
CA ILE A 4 29.85 -11.71 -19.87
C ILE A 4 28.91 -10.51 -19.74
N ASN A 5 27.96 -10.32 -20.66
CA ASN A 5 26.97 -9.26 -20.59
C ASN A 5 26.05 -9.37 -19.35
N LYS A 6 25.66 -10.57 -18.95
CA LYS A 6 24.84 -10.80 -17.78
C LYS A 6 25.55 -10.39 -16.49
N LYS A 7 26.82 -10.76 -16.33
CA LYS A 7 27.65 -10.35 -15.17
C LYS A 7 27.82 -8.85 -15.08
N LYS A 8 28.06 -8.19 -16.23
CA LYS A 8 28.18 -6.72 -16.29
C LYS A 8 26.90 -6.02 -15.85
N ILE A 9 25.73 -6.43 -16.37
CA ILE A 9 24.42 -5.89 -15.99
C ILE A 9 24.17 -6.05 -14.49
N ALA A 10 24.45 -7.22 -13.90
CA ALA A 10 24.27 -7.46 -12.47
C ALA A 10 25.17 -6.56 -11.62
N LEU A 11 26.40 -6.31 -12.06
CA LEU A 11 27.35 -5.45 -11.36
C LEU A 11 26.91 -3.98 -11.43
N GLU A 12 26.49 -3.51 -12.60
CA GLU A 12 25.95 -2.15 -12.79
C GLU A 12 24.73 -1.91 -11.90
N GLU A 13 23.79 -2.85 -11.83
CA GLU A 13 22.62 -2.76 -10.94
C GLU A 13 23.04 -2.72 -9.48
N LYS A 14 24.00 -3.54 -9.06
CA LYS A 14 24.53 -3.53 -7.68
C LYS A 14 25.08 -2.14 -7.31
N TYR A 15 25.93 -1.55 -8.13
CA TYR A 15 26.49 -0.21 -7.89
C TYR A 15 25.41 0.88 -7.89
N LYS A 16 24.47 0.78 -8.83
CA LYS A 16 23.33 1.69 -8.88
C LYS A 16 22.52 1.66 -7.58
N GLN A 17 22.16 0.47 -7.10
CA GLN A 17 21.40 0.32 -5.86
C GLN A 17 22.17 0.81 -4.65
N GLU A 18 23.46 0.55 -4.57
CA GLU A 18 24.30 1.07 -3.49
C GLU A 18 24.31 2.61 -3.48
N LYS A 19 24.46 3.25 -4.64
CA LYS A 19 24.41 4.71 -4.78
C LYS A 19 23.06 5.28 -4.34
N LEU A 20 21.94 4.64 -4.71
CA LEU A 20 20.60 5.08 -4.33
C LEU A 20 20.35 4.98 -2.83
N ARG A 21 20.76 3.88 -2.20
CA ARG A 21 20.66 3.69 -0.75
C ARG A 21 21.52 4.70 0.01
N ASN A 22 22.76 4.90 -0.42
CA ASN A 22 23.64 5.90 0.18
C ASN A 22 23.08 7.31 0.09
N LYS A 23 22.47 7.67 -1.04
CA LYS A 23 21.77 8.96 -1.21
C LYS A 23 20.59 9.09 -0.25
N ALA A 24 19.78 8.06 -0.09
CA ALA A 24 18.65 8.05 0.84
C ALA A 24 19.10 8.17 2.29
N MET A 25 20.12 7.41 2.69
CA MET A 25 20.67 7.48 4.07
C MET A 25 21.29 8.85 4.38
N LYS A 26 21.96 9.48 3.42
CA LYS A 26 22.52 10.85 3.58
C LYS A 26 21.47 11.91 3.88
N ILE A 27 20.24 11.74 3.43
CA ILE A 27 19.12 12.66 3.72
C ILE A 27 18.28 12.21 4.93
N GLY A 28 18.76 11.25 5.72
CA GLY A 28 18.17 10.85 7.00
C GLY A 28 17.16 9.69 6.92
N VAL A 29 17.14 8.92 5.83
CA VAL A 29 16.36 7.68 5.76
C VAL A 29 17.13 6.58 6.50
N THR A 30 16.48 5.90 7.44
CA THR A 30 17.02 4.71 8.10
C THR A 30 16.72 3.49 7.25
N ILE A 31 17.75 2.80 6.75
CA ILE A 31 17.60 1.55 5.98
C ILE A 31 18.25 0.43 6.76
N LYS A 32 17.46 -0.54 7.21
CA LYS A 32 17.94 -1.75 7.89
C LYS A 32 18.31 -2.81 6.85
N SER A 33 19.51 -3.42 6.99
CA SER A 33 20.07 -4.36 6.01
C SER A 33 20.00 -3.81 4.58
N PRO A 34 20.76 -2.75 4.29
CA PRO A 34 20.61 -1.98 3.05
C PRO A 34 20.70 -2.82 1.78
N GLU A 35 21.55 -3.85 1.79
CA GLU A 35 21.78 -4.75 0.65
C GLU A 35 20.52 -5.49 0.17
N THR A 36 19.51 -5.60 1.04
CA THR A 36 18.21 -6.26 0.75
C THR A 36 17.14 -5.30 0.25
N VAL A 37 17.42 -3.99 0.21
CA VAL A 37 16.45 -2.95 -0.15
C VAL A 37 16.73 -2.43 -1.55
N PHE A 38 15.70 -2.38 -2.40
CA PHE A 38 15.77 -1.89 -3.77
C PHE A 38 14.97 -0.60 -3.92
N LEU A 39 15.62 0.43 -4.46
CA LEU A 39 15.06 1.77 -4.63
C LEU A 39 15.00 2.18 -6.10
N SER A 40 14.05 3.02 -6.46
CA SER A 40 14.03 3.71 -7.75
C SER A 40 14.64 5.10 -7.63
N GLU A 41 15.27 5.58 -8.71
CA GLU A 41 15.97 6.89 -8.77
C GLU A 41 15.05 8.07 -8.48
N ASP A 42 13.77 7.94 -8.84
CA ASP A 42 12.76 8.99 -8.73
C ASP A 42 11.95 8.92 -7.42
N THR A 43 12.33 8.04 -6.49
CA THR A 43 11.71 7.97 -5.16
C THR A 43 11.98 9.25 -4.37
N LYS A 44 10.92 9.81 -3.79
CA LYS A 44 11.01 10.98 -2.91
C LYS A 44 10.74 10.58 -1.47
N PHE A 45 11.63 10.98 -0.57
CA PHE A 45 11.53 10.68 0.86
C PHE A 45 11.31 11.94 1.69
N GLY A 46 10.46 11.84 2.69
CA GLY A 46 10.34 12.77 3.80
C GLY A 46 11.37 12.49 4.91
N LYS A 47 11.17 13.12 6.06
CA LYS A 47 12.03 12.97 7.24
C LYS A 47 11.65 11.72 8.06
N ASN A 48 12.62 11.15 8.78
CA ASN A 48 12.42 10.03 9.72
C ASN A 48 11.73 8.80 9.07
N VAL A 49 12.06 8.50 7.84
CA VAL A 49 11.55 7.30 7.16
C VAL A 49 12.38 6.09 7.58
N VAL A 50 11.71 4.99 7.91
CA VAL A 50 12.36 3.71 8.26
C VAL A 50 11.98 2.66 7.22
N ILE A 51 12.98 2.04 6.61
CA ILE A 51 12.83 0.95 5.63
C ILE A 51 13.45 -0.31 6.21
N ASN A 52 12.63 -1.31 6.43
CA ASN A 52 13.06 -2.61 6.93
C ASN A 52 13.59 -3.52 5.78
N PRO A 53 14.20 -4.68 6.08
CA PRO A 53 14.78 -5.56 5.07
C PRO A 53 13.78 -6.06 4.01
N TYR A 54 14.29 -6.41 2.84
CA TYR A 54 13.54 -6.99 1.72
C TYR A 54 12.41 -6.12 1.18
N VAL A 55 12.58 -4.81 1.23
CA VAL A 55 11.61 -3.83 0.68
C VAL A 55 12.01 -3.44 -0.73
N VAL A 56 11.03 -3.40 -1.63
CA VAL A 56 11.19 -2.93 -3.01
C VAL A 56 10.34 -1.68 -3.23
N ILE A 57 10.99 -0.56 -3.56
CA ILE A 57 10.34 0.71 -3.89
C ILE A 57 10.55 1.02 -5.36
N GLY A 58 9.50 0.84 -6.14
CA GLY A 58 9.47 1.10 -7.58
C GLY A 58 9.27 2.58 -7.92
N LYS A 59 9.24 2.85 -9.23
CA LYS A 59 9.18 4.20 -9.81
C LYS A 59 7.98 5.01 -9.31
N LYS A 60 8.14 6.35 -9.37
CA LYS A 60 7.09 7.34 -9.07
C LYS A 60 6.45 7.16 -7.69
N THR A 61 7.26 6.78 -6.69
CA THR A 61 6.82 6.62 -5.30
C THR A 61 7.21 7.83 -4.46
N ARG A 62 6.26 8.31 -3.67
CA ARG A 62 6.47 9.41 -2.71
C ARG A 62 6.20 8.91 -1.29
N ILE A 63 7.14 9.11 -0.40
CA ILE A 63 7.07 8.65 0.98
C ILE A 63 7.20 9.88 1.88
N GLY A 64 6.16 10.11 2.69
CA GLY A 64 6.07 11.22 3.62
C GLY A 64 6.91 11.05 4.88
N ASN A 65 6.77 12.00 5.81
CA ASN A 65 7.51 11.98 7.07
C ASN A 65 7.04 10.86 8.01
N ASN A 66 7.97 10.31 8.81
CA ASN A 66 7.69 9.31 9.84
C ASN A 66 6.98 8.05 9.29
N VAL A 67 7.23 7.69 8.05
CA VAL A 67 6.70 6.46 7.45
C VAL A 67 7.59 5.29 7.82
N GLU A 68 6.98 4.17 8.22
CA GLU A 68 7.68 2.91 8.39
C GLU A 68 7.18 1.87 7.40
N ILE A 69 8.13 1.26 6.66
CA ILE A 69 7.87 0.21 5.69
C ILE A 69 8.48 -1.09 6.22
N PHE A 70 7.61 -2.06 6.52
CA PHE A 70 7.98 -3.34 7.09
C PHE A 70 8.48 -4.34 6.04
N PRO A 71 9.14 -5.44 6.45
CA PRO A 71 9.79 -6.37 5.52
C PRO A 71 8.85 -6.94 4.45
N PHE A 72 9.44 -7.35 3.32
CA PHE A 72 8.77 -8.00 2.19
C PHE A 72 7.63 -7.18 1.59
N THR A 73 7.75 -5.85 1.63
CA THR A 73 6.76 -4.91 1.07
C THR A 73 7.21 -4.42 -0.29
N HIS A 74 6.28 -4.42 -1.26
CA HIS A 74 6.51 -3.88 -2.60
C HIS A 74 5.60 -2.68 -2.87
N ILE A 75 6.18 -1.53 -3.23
CA ILE A 75 5.48 -0.27 -3.47
C ILE A 75 5.89 0.29 -4.82
N GLU A 76 4.93 0.68 -5.65
CA GLU A 76 5.22 1.38 -6.91
C GLU A 76 4.12 2.40 -7.27
N LYS A 77 4.50 3.53 -7.89
CA LYS A 77 3.58 4.58 -8.38
C LYS A 77 2.51 4.94 -7.35
N ALA A 78 2.92 5.16 -6.11
CA ALA A 78 2.05 5.40 -4.97
C ALA A 78 2.54 6.58 -4.13
N THR A 79 1.63 7.12 -3.32
CA THR A 79 1.93 8.17 -2.34
C THR A 79 1.57 7.68 -0.95
N LEU A 80 2.54 7.69 -0.05
CA LEU A 80 2.37 7.45 1.37
C LEU A 80 2.53 8.80 2.08
N GLU A 81 1.46 9.28 2.69
CA GLU A 81 1.51 10.53 3.48
C GLU A 81 2.22 10.29 4.83
N ALA A 82 2.30 11.32 5.67
CA ALA A 82 3.01 11.23 6.94
C ALA A 82 2.41 10.19 7.90
N ASN A 83 3.26 9.58 8.73
CA ASN A 83 2.89 8.60 9.78
C ASN A 83 2.17 7.35 9.26
N VAL A 84 2.41 6.97 8.02
CA VAL A 84 1.88 5.74 7.43
C VAL A 84 2.74 4.55 7.79
N ASN A 85 2.11 3.41 8.11
CA ASN A 85 2.77 2.13 8.32
C ASN A 85 2.30 1.13 7.24
N VAL A 86 3.26 0.47 6.57
CA VAL A 86 2.96 -0.50 5.50
C VAL A 86 3.74 -1.79 5.68
N GLY A 87 3.05 -2.90 5.59
CA GLY A 87 3.64 -4.23 5.66
C GLY A 87 3.45 -4.91 7.03
N PRO A 88 4.11 -6.05 7.25
CA PRO A 88 4.95 -6.77 6.28
C PRO A 88 4.13 -7.46 5.17
N PHE A 89 4.80 -7.97 4.13
CA PHE A 89 4.18 -8.71 3.01
C PHE A 89 3.02 -7.96 2.33
N SER A 90 3.13 -6.64 2.19
CA SER A 90 2.12 -5.81 1.53
C SER A 90 2.50 -5.46 0.10
N ARG A 91 1.49 -5.31 -0.75
CA ARG A 91 1.68 -4.83 -2.12
C ARG A 91 0.89 -3.55 -2.37
N ILE A 92 1.60 -2.44 -2.56
CA ILE A 92 1.00 -1.14 -2.87
C ILE A 92 1.22 -0.84 -4.35
N ARG A 93 0.13 -0.88 -5.11
CA ARG A 93 0.13 -0.81 -6.57
C ARG A 93 -0.15 0.60 -7.10
N PRO A 94 0.09 0.83 -8.41
CA PRO A 94 -0.10 2.12 -9.05
C PRO A 94 -1.44 2.79 -8.76
N GLY A 95 -1.38 4.13 -8.54
CA GLY A 95 -2.56 4.96 -8.29
C GLY A 95 -3.09 4.88 -6.85
N THR A 96 -2.30 4.34 -5.92
CA THR A 96 -2.67 4.27 -4.51
C THR A 96 -2.19 5.49 -3.74
N ILE A 97 -3.05 6.03 -2.87
CA ILE A 97 -2.74 7.06 -1.89
C ILE A 97 -3.08 6.53 -0.51
N LEU A 98 -2.07 6.43 0.35
CA LEU A 98 -2.24 6.13 1.76
C LEU A 98 -2.16 7.44 2.52
N SER A 99 -3.30 7.91 3.06
CA SER A 99 -3.37 9.19 3.77
C SER A 99 -2.77 9.10 5.17
N GLN A 100 -2.48 10.24 5.75
CA GLN A 100 -1.80 10.40 7.03
C GLN A 100 -2.30 9.42 8.11
N GLY A 101 -1.39 8.71 8.76
CA GLY A 101 -1.68 7.78 9.85
C GLY A 101 -2.42 6.51 9.46
N SER A 102 -2.67 6.28 8.16
CA SER A 102 -3.28 5.03 7.73
C SER A 102 -2.31 3.85 7.88
N ARG A 103 -2.87 2.65 8.06
CA ARG A 103 -2.11 1.41 8.24
C ARG A 103 -2.56 0.37 7.23
N VAL A 104 -1.59 -0.23 6.55
CA VAL A 104 -1.79 -1.36 5.65
C VAL A 104 -0.89 -2.49 6.14
N GLY A 105 -1.48 -3.57 6.59
CA GLY A 105 -0.75 -4.66 7.25
C GLY A 105 -0.44 -5.84 6.32
N ASN A 106 -0.22 -6.99 6.92
CA ASN A 106 0.30 -8.17 6.25
C ASN A 106 -0.68 -8.81 5.25
N PHE A 107 -0.13 -9.24 4.12
CA PHE A 107 -0.86 -9.87 3.02
C PHE A 107 -2.02 -9.01 2.50
N VAL A 108 -1.80 -7.70 2.47
CA VAL A 108 -2.77 -6.74 1.94
C VAL A 108 -2.27 -6.20 0.60
N GLU A 109 -3.15 -6.24 -0.39
CA GLU A 109 -2.92 -5.59 -1.68
C GLU A 109 -3.85 -4.38 -1.83
N VAL A 110 -3.27 -3.21 -2.16
CA VAL A 110 -4.03 -1.98 -2.45
C VAL A 110 -3.68 -1.48 -3.85
N LYS A 111 -4.72 -1.18 -4.66
CA LYS A 111 -4.57 -0.75 -6.05
C LYS A 111 -5.55 0.36 -6.41
N LYS A 112 -5.08 1.44 -7.08
CA LYS A 112 -5.94 2.54 -7.56
C LYS A 112 -6.97 3.01 -6.52
N SER A 113 -6.52 3.15 -5.26
CA SER A 113 -7.40 3.42 -4.12
C SER A 113 -6.84 4.52 -3.25
N LYS A 114 -7.73 5.29 -2.64
CA LYS A 114 -7.38 6.24 -1.59
C LYS A 114 -7.81 5.68 -0.25
N ILE A 115 -6.86 5.49 0.66
CA ILE A 115 -7.10 5.08 2.05
C ILE A 115 -7.03 6.33 2.91
N GLY A 116 -8.13 6.69 3.53
CA GLY A 116 -8.28 7.92 4.29
C GLY A 116 -7.49 7.93 5.60
N LYS A 117 -7.39 9.13 6.20
CA LYS A 117 -6.62 9.38 7.43
C LYS A 117 -7.01 8.41 8.54
N ASN A 118 -6.00 7.82 9.22
CA ASN A 118 -6.14 6.89 10.34
C ASN A 118 -6.96 5.61 10.04
N SER A 119 -7.24 5.31 8.77
CA SER A 119 -7.93 4.07 8.40
C SER A 119 -6.99 2.87 8.41
N LYS A 120 -7.52 1.69 8.68
CA LYS A 120 -6.75 0.47 8.92
C LYS A 120 -7.24 -0.67 8.03
N ILE A 121 -6.29 -1.34 7.37
CA ILE A 121 -6.47 -2.56 6.58
C ILE A 121 -5.34 -3.49 7.00
N ASN A 122 -5.53 -4.23 8.08
CA ASN A 122 -4.37 -4.85 8.75
C ASN A 122 -4.01 -6.25 8.23
N HIS A 123 -4.94 -6.99 7.60
CA HIS A 123 -4.72 -8.41 7.32
C HIS A 123 -5.45 -8.89 6.06
N LEU A 124 -4.76 -9.70 5.22
CA LEU A 124 -5.36 -10.62 4.24
C LEU A 124 -6.43 -10.01 3.33
N SER A 125 -6.27 -8.78 2.88
CA SER A 125 -7.34 -8.06 2.16
C SER A 125 -6.91 -7.58 0.79
N TYR A 126 -7.87 -7.51 -0.14
CA TYR A 126 -7.70 -6.83 -1.42
C TYR A 126 -8.59 -5.58 -1.49
N VAL A 127 -7.96 -4.41 -1.67
CA VAL A 127 -8.66 -3.14 -1.82
C VAL A 127 -8.29 -2.50 -3.15
N GLY A 128 -9.13 -2.68 -4.14
CA GLY A 128 -8.95 -2.16 -5.50
C GLY A 128 -10.06 -1.20 -5.91
N ASP A 129 -9.69 -0.15 -6.65
CA ASP A 129 -10.59 0.87 -7.20
C ASP A 129 -11.55 1.45 -6.13
N ALA A 130 -11.02 1.71 -4.92
CA ALA A 130 -11.80 2.12 -3.76
C ALA A 130 -11.45 3.52 -3.25
N ASN A 131 -12.47 4.19 -2.69
CA ASN A 131 -12.28 5.41 -1.92
C ASN A 131 -12.74 5.15 -0.48
N VAL A 132 -11.78 5.00 0.41
CA VAL A 132 -11.99 4.73 1.84
C VAL A 132 -11.84 6.03 2.61
N GLY A 133 -12.83 6.38 3.40
CA GLY A 133 -12.89 7.56 4.26
C GLY A 133 -11.88 7.54 5.41
N LYS A 134 -12.04 8.46 6.36
CA LYS A 134 -11.20 8.58 7.56
C LYS A 134 -11.68 7.62 8.65
N ASN A 135 -10.75 7.13 9.49
CA ASN A 135 -11.06 6.29 10.66
C ASN A 135 -11.89 5.05 10.32
N VAL A 136 -11.73 4.50 9.13
CA VAL A 136 -12.38 3.26 8.70
C VAL A 136 -11.56 2.08 9.17
N ASN A 137 -12.24 1.03 9.65
CA ASN A 137 -11.62 -0.26 9.91
C ASN A 137 -12.08 -1.29 8.88
N ILE A 138 -11.15 -1.88 8.16
CA ILE A 138 -11.42 -2.98 7.23
C ILE A 138 -10.91 -4.28 7.86
N GLY A 139 -11.84 -5.20 8.13
CA GLY A 139 -11.56 -6.50 8.73
C GLY A 139 -10.77 -7.43 7.81
N ALA A 140 -10.10 -8.40 8.40
CA ALA A 140 -9.29 -9.39 7.69
C ALA A 140 -10.12 -10.14 6.62
N GLY A 141 -9.50 -10.45 5.48
CA GLY A 141 -10.18 -11.19 4.42
C GLY A 141 -11.20 -10.38 3.61
N THR A 142 -11.28 -9.06 3.82
CA THR A 142 -12.20 -8.21 3.03
C THR A 142 -11.70 -8.04 1.61
N ILE A 143 -12.63 -8.16 0.66
CA ILE A 143 -12.36 -8.00 -0.78
C ILE A 143 -13.30 -6.97 -1.37
N THR A 144 -12.74 -5.95 -2.06
CA THR A 144 -13.52 -5.14 -2.98
C THR A 144 -13.66 -5.90 -4.31
N CYS A 145 -14.83 -6.45 -4.60
CA CYS A 145 -15.11 -7.17 -5.84
C CYS A 145 -15.33 -6.12 -6.96
N ASN A 146 -14.23 -5.53 -7.43
CA ASN A 146 -14.24 -4.37 -8.31
C ASN A 146 -14.39 -4.69 -9.81
N TYR A 147 -14.34 -5.96 -10.21
CA TYR A 147 -14.41 -6.38 -11.61
C TYR A 147 -15.63 -7.27 -11.86
N ASP A 148 -16.46 -6.90 -12.83
CA ASP A 148 -17.71 -7.57 -13.19
C ASP A 148 -17.60 -8.49 -14.43
N GLY A 149 -16.37 -8.78 -14.86
CA GLY A 149 -16.09 -9.53 -16.09
C GLY A 149 -15.88 -8.65 -17.33
N LYS A 150 -16.31 -7.39 -17.30
CA LYS A 150 -16.22 -6.44 -18.42
C LYS A 150 -15.46 -5.17 -18.05
N LYS A 151 -15.80 -4.54 -16.93
CA LYS A 151 -15.23 -3.27 -16.47
C LYS A 151 -14.93 -3.30 -14.97
N LYS A 152 -14.21 -2.28 -14.52
CA LYS A 152 -13.93 -2.07 -13.10
C LYS A 152 -14.86 -1.02 -12.52
N ASN A 153 -15.48 -1.36 -11.40
CA ASN A 153 -16.43 -0.55 -10.67
C ASN A 153 -15.78 -0.06 -9.36
N LYS A 154 -16.34 1.02 -8.80
CA LYS A 154 -15.78 1.67 -7.61
C LYS A 154 -16.52 1.27 -6.34
N THR A 155 -15.75 1.06 -5.28
CA THR A 155 -16.24 0.95 -3.90
C THR A 155 -16.02 2.26 -3.16
N LYS A 156 -17.05 2.78 -2.49
CA LYS A 156 -16.94 3.97 -1.64
C LYS A 156 -17.31 3.62 -0.20
N ILE A 157 -16.35 3.77 0.72
CA ILE A 157 -16.57 3.54 2.15
C ILE A 157 -16.44 4.89 2.85
N LEU A 158 -17.47 5.33 3.56
CA LEU A 158 -17.48 6.63 4.21
C LEU A 158 -16.81 6.57 5.59
N ASP A 159 -16.57 7.77 6.15
CA ASP A 159 -15.82 7.96 7.39
C ASP A 159 -16.39 7.14 8.55
N GLY A 160 -15.51 6.53 9.33
CA GLY A 160 -15.83 5.80 10.55
C GLY A 160 -16.56 4.47 10.34
N ALA A 161 -16.73 4.01 9.09
CA ALA A 161 -17.36 2.70 8.87
C ALA A 161 -16.47 1.56 9.40
N PHE A 162 -17.11 0.51 9.88
CA PHE A 162 -16.47 -0.72 10.34
C PHE A 162 -16.91 -1.88 9.45
N ILE A 163 -15.96 -2.48 8.75
CA ILE A 163 -16.18 -3.64 7.91
C ILE A 163 -15.69 -4.87 8.63
N GLY A 164 -16.60 -5.81 8.89
CA GLY A 164 -16.27 -7.08 9.52
C GLY A 164 -15.40 -7.97 8.63
N SER A 165 -14.72 -8.93 9.23
CA SER A 165 -13.82 -9.85 8.52
C SER A 165 -14.56 -10.69 7.48
N ASN A 166 -13.84 -11.16 6.44
CA ASN A 166 -14.35 -12.01 5.36
C ASN A 166 -15.56 -11.39 4.62
N THR A 167 -15.55 -10.06 4.44
CA THR A 167 -16.62 -9.35 3.74
C THR A 167 -16.29 -9.17 2.27
N ALA A 168 -17.24 -9.53 1.38
CA ALA A 168 -17.18 -9.22 -0.04
C ALA A 168 -17.99 -7.96 -0.35
N LEU A 169 -17.33 -6.91 -0.83
CA LEU A 169 -17.96 -5.65 -1.26
C LEU A 169 -18.12 -5.66 -2.78
N VAL A 170 -19.30 -6.03 -3.27
CA VAL A 170 -19.57 -6.15 -4.73
C VAL A 170 -19.81 -4.75 -5.30
N ALA A 171 -18.81 -4.25 -6.02
CA ALA A 171 -18.90 -2.92 -6.63
C ALA A 171 -19.76 -2.89 -7.91
N PRO A 172 -20.47 -1.76 -8.20
CA PRO A 172 -20.38 -0.48 -7.49
C PRO A 172 -21.19 -0.48 -6.17
N ILE A 173 -20.54 -0.04 -5.07
CA ILE A 173 -21.19 -0.02 -3.76
C ILE A 173 -20.73 1.17 -2.91
N LYS A 174 -21.66 1.69 -2.10
CA LYS A 174 -21.40 2.73 -1.10
C LYS A 174 -21.74 2.21 0.29
N ILE A 175 -20.78 2.28 1.20
CA ILE A 175 -20.94 1.98 2.63
C ILE A 175 -21.06 3.30 3.39
N GLY A 176 -22.12 3.43 4.16
CA GLY A 176 -22.48 4.67 4.87
C GLY A 176 -21.49 5.07 5.95
N LYS A 177 -21.63 6.31 6.44
CA LYS A 177 -20.80 6.86 7.51
C LYS A 177 -21.12 6.16 8.81
N LYS A 178 -20.08 5.74 9.55
CA LYS A 178 -20.19 5.05 10.85
C LYS A 178 -21.02 3.75 10.81
N SER A 179 -21.36 3.24 9.64
CA SER A 179 -22.08 1.98 9.53
C SER A 179 -21.19 0.80 9.95
N VAL A 180 -21.83 -0.24 10.46
CA VAL A 180 -21.17 -1.50 10.84
C VAL A 180 -21.65 -2.60 9.93
N VAL A 181 -20.71 -3.28 9.29
CA VAL A 181 -20.95 -4.45 8.45
C VAL A 181 -20.51 -5.69 9.21
N GLY A 182 -21.41 -6.65 9.36
CA GLY A 182 -21.11 -7.93 10.02
C GLY A 182 -20.06 -8.75 9.26
N ALA A 183 -19.29 -9.55 9.98
CA ALA A 183 -18.33 -10.46 9.37
C ALA A 183 -19.03 -11.49 8.46
N GLY A 184 -18.34 -11.95 7.40
CA GLY A 184 -18.85 -12.93 6.45
C GLY A 184 -19.92 -12.38 5.49
N SER A 185 -20.13 -11.06 5.43
CA SER A 185 -21.17 -10.47 4.58
C SER A 185 -20.77 -10.43 3.11
N ALA A 186 -21.72 -10.74 2.22
CA ALA A 186 -21.62 -10.44 0.79
C ALA A 186 -22.56 -9.28 0.45
N LEU A 187 -22.01 -8.07 0.33
CA LEU A 187 -22.79 -6.86 0.11
C LEU A 187 -22.91 -6.54 -1.37
N THR A 188 -24.14 -6.57 -1.89
CA THR A 188 -24.50 -6.23 -3.27
C THR A 188 -25.30 -4.92 -3.37
N LYS A 189 -25.69 -4.34 -2.23
CA LYS A 189 -26.48 -3.11 -2.14
C LYS A 189 -25.81 -2.11 -1.19
N ASN A 190 -26.07 -0.83 -1.41
CA ASN A 190 -25.57 0.24 -0.55
C ASN A 190 -26.03 0.06 0.88
N VAL A 191 -25.12 0.35 1.83
CA VAL A 191 -25.41 0.41 3.26
C VAL A 191 -25.61 1.88 3.64
N LYS A 192 -26.73 2.16 4.32
CA LYS A 192 -27.01 3.52 4.86
C LYS A 192 -26.11 3.86 6.05
N ASN A 193 -26.15 5.13 6.46
CA ASN A 193 -25.47 5.59 7.68
C ASN A 193 -26.08 4.97 8.91
#